data_9bfa10bbadd0faae4713394570c53f52
#
_entry.id   9bfa10bbadd0faae4713394570c53f52
#
_cell.length_a   1.000
_cell.length_b   1.000
_cell.length_c   1.000
_cell.angle_alpha   90.00
_cell.angle_beta   90.00
_cell.angle_gamma   90.00
#
_symmetry.space_group_name_H-M   'P 1'
#
loop_
_entity.id
_entity.type
_entity.pdbx_description
1 polymer ?
#
loop_
_entity_poly.entity_id
_entity_poly.type
_entity_poly.pdbx_seq_one_letter_code
_entity_poly.pdbx_strand_id
1 'polypeptide(L)'
;MTALDALRVVTEQVDAFNAHDLDAFVATYAEDAVVTGVGDAPLAGRDAIRAFYADRLSYPGLSCSVATHALFGERWVVAQEYVVRDGVATETIATFDVRDGLIRRASMVKA
;
A
#
# COMPACT_ATOMS: atom_id res chain seq x y z
N MET A 1 2.50 -18.97 6.16
CA MET A 1 1.83 -17.97 5.31
C MET A 1 1.88 -18.44 3.88
N THR A 2 0.81 -18.28 3.13
CA THR A 2 0.70 -18.63 1.72
C THR A 2 0.70 -17.39 0.83
N ALA A 3 0.81 -17.58 -0.50
CA ALA A 3 0.66 -16.49 -1.45
C ALA A 3 -0.71 -15.80 -1.35
N LEU A 4 -1.79 -16.57 -1.09
CA LEU A 4 -3.12 -16.00 -0.89
C LEU A 4 -3.23 -15.21 0.41
N ASP A 5 -2.49 -15.57 1.46
CA ASP A 5 -2.41 -14.78 2.68
C ASP A 5 -1.73 -13.45 2.41
N ALA A 6 -0.66 -13.44 1.61
CA ALA A 6 0.01 -12.21 1.21
C ALA A 6 -0.92 -11.30 0.41
N LEU A 7 -1.67 -11.85 -0.54
CA LEU A 7 -2.65 -11.10 -1.32
C LEU A 7 -3.74 -10.51 -0.42
N ARG A 8 -4.23 -11.26 0.58
CA ARG A 8 -5.24 -10.78 1.51
C ARG A 8 -4.77 -9.56 2.28
N VAL A 9 -3.52 -9.56 2.74
CA VAL A 9 -2.96 -8.41 3.47
C VAL A 9 -2.91 -7.16 2.57
N VAL A 10 -2.50 -7.32 1.32
CA VAL A 10 -2.49 -6.20 0.35
C VAL A 10 -3.91 -5.73 0.06
N THR A 11 -4.88 -6.64 -0.07
CA THR A 11 -6.28 -6.29 -0.26
C THR A 11 -6.82 -5.50 0.94
N GLU A 12 -6.50 -5.90 2.15
CA GLU A 12 -6.87 -5.17 3.37
C GLU A 12 -6.27 -3.76 3.38
N GLN A 13 -5.02 -3.63 2.93
CA GLN A 13 -4.36 -2.33 2.83
C GLN A 13 -5.09 -1.41 1.83
N VAL A 14 -5.44 -1.92 0.65
CA VAL A 14 -6.20 -1.16 -0.36
C VAL A 14 -7.59 -0.79 0.15
N ASP A 15 -8.27 -1.71 0.82
CA ASP A 15 -9.59 -1.46 1.39
C ASP A 15 -9.55 -0.37 2.46
N ALA A 16 -8.56 -0.40 3.33
CA ALA A 16 -8.37 0.63 4.36
C ALA A 16 -8.05 1.99 3.73
N PHE A 17 -7.24 2.01 2.67
CA PHE A 17 -6.95 3.21 1.91
C PHE A 17 -8.25 3.82 1.34
N ASN A 18 -9.09 3.01 0.72
CA ASN A 18 -10.35 3.45 0.12
C ASN A 18 -11.37 3.88 1.18
N ALA A 19 -11.34 3.27 2.36
CA ALA A 19 -12.18 3.65 3.48
C ALA A 19 -11.67 4.90 4.21
N HIS A 20 -10.49 5.41 3.84
CA HIS A 20 -9.81 6.51 4.52
C HIS A 20 -9.60 6.22 6.01
N ASP A 21 -9.35 4.96 6.32
CA ASP A 21 -9.14 4.46 7.68
C ASP A 21 -7.64 4.36 7.96
N LEU A 22 -7.09 5.40 8.56
CA LEU A 22 -5.65 5.49 8.80
C LEU A 22 -5.16 4.37 9.74
N ASP A 23 -5.89 4.09 10.81
CA ASP A 23 -5.48 3.07 11.76
C ASP A 23 -5.46 1.68 11.13
N ALA A 24 -6.50 1.33 10.38
CA ALA A 24 -6.56 0.04 9.68
C ALA A 24 -5.48 -0.04 8.60
N PHE A 25 -5.21 1.05 7.90
CA PHE A 25 -4.16 1.13 6.88
C PHE A 25 -2.77 0.85 7.48
N VAL A 26 -2.42 1.58 8.54
CA VAL A 26 -1.12 1.43 9.21
C VAL A 26 -0.98 0.04 9.84
N ALA A 27 -2.07 -0.54 10.33
CA ALA A 27 -2.05 -1.87 10.94
C ALA A 27 -1.65 -2.99 9.98
N THR A 28 -1.75 -2.78 8.65
CA THR A 28 -1.30 -3.78 7.65
C THR A 28 0.22 -3.82 7.50
N TYR A 29 0.93 -2.81 8.00
CA TYR A 29 2.38 -2.69 7.90
C TYR A 29 3.09 -3.21 9.14
N ALA A 30 4.26 -3.80 8.96
CA ALA A 30 5.14 -4.15 10.06
C ALA A 30 5.65 -2.87 10.75
N GLU A 31 6.02 -2.99 12.02
CA GLU A 31 6.46 -1.86 12.82
C GLU A 31 7.69 -1.15 12.21
N ASP A 32 8.58 -1.94 11.59
CA ASP A 32 9.80 -1.46 10.93
C ASP A 32 9.68 -1.42 9.40
N ALA A 33 8.46 -1.40 8.86
CA ALA A 33 8.23 -1.38 7.42
C ALA A 33 8.83 -0.16 6.74
N VAL A 34 9.23 -0.33 5.49
CA VAL A 34 9.75 0.76 4.66
C VAL A 34 8.88 0.89 3.40
N VAL A 35 8.44 2.11 3.12
CA VAL A 35 7.66 2.43 1.91
C VAL A 35 8.47 3.42 1.07
N THR A 36 8.64 3.11 -0.21
CA THR A 36 9.37 3.97 -1.15
C THR A 36 8.50 4.36 -2.34
N GLY A 37 8.84 5.48 -2.97
CA GLY A 37 8.19 5.92 -4.22
C GLY A 37 6.90 6.71 -4.04
N VAL A 38 6.47 6.97 -2.81
CA VAL A 38 5.24 7.74 -2.54
C VAL A 38 5.51 9.21 -2.24
N GLY A 39 6.71 9.54 -1.81
CA GLY A 39 7.16 10.90 -1.51
C GLY A 39 8.62 11.08 -1.89
N ASP A 40 9.21 12.19 -1.47
CA ASP A 40 10.59 12.55 -1.83
C ASP A 40 11.63 11.67 -1.12
N ALA A 41 11.26 11.07 -0.02
CA ALA A 41 12.15 10.22 0.78
C ALA A 41 11.42 8.94 1.19
N PRO A 42 12.17 7.85 1.48
CA PRO A 42 11.57 6.63 2.04
C PRO A 42 10.88 6.91 3.38
N LEU A 43 9.75 6.23 3.59
CA LEU A 43 9.05 6.24 4.87
C LEU A 43 9.52 5.02 5.66
N ALA A 44 10.28 5.23 6.72
CA ALA A 44 10.83 4.16 7.54
C ALA A 44 10.06 4.08 8.88
N GLY A 45 9.37 2.95 9.08
CA GLY A 45 8.62 2.67 10.29
C GLY A 45 7.18 3.17 10.25
N ARG A 46 6.35 2.60 11.13
CA ARG A 46 4.92 2.94 11.21
C ARG A 46 4.65 4.40 11.50
N ASP A 47 5.49 5.05 12.31
CA ASP A 47 5.26 6.46 12.65
C ASP A 47 5.41 7.36 11.42
N ALA A 48 6.42 7.11 10.58
CA ALA A 48 6.62 7.85 9.34
C ALA A 48 5.50 7.57 8.33
N ILE A 49 5.09 6.31 8.23
CA ILE A 49 3.97 5.90 7.35
C ILE A 49 2.69 6.59 7.80
N ARG A 50 2.40 6.58 9.09
CA ARG A 50 1.21 7.23 9.65
C ARG A 50 1.21 8.74 9.38
N ALA A 51 2.32 9.40 9.63
CA ALA A 51 2.42 10.86 9.43
C ALA A 51 2.17 11.24 7.97
N PHE A 52 2.74 10.49 7.02
CA PHE A 52 2.55 10.73 5.60
C PHE A 52 1.11 10.50 5.16
N TYR A 53 0.54 9.34 5.52
CA TYR A 53 -0.79 8.95 5.08
C TYR A 53 -1.92 9.64 5.85
N ALA A 54 -1.67 10.19 7.02
CA ALA A 54 -2.65 11.04 7.72
C ALA A 54 -3.06 12.22 6.82
N ASP A 55 -2.11 12.82 6.12
CA ASP A 55 -2.39 13.87 5.14
C ASP A 55 -3.13 13.31 3.93
N ARG A 56 -2.59 12.24 3.31
CA ARG A 56 -3.16 11.65 2.08
C ARG A 56 -4.58 11.17 2.27
N LEU A 57 -4.86 10.45 3.35
CA LEU A 57 -6.19 9.89 3.61
C LEU A 57 -7.21 10.92 4.05
N SER A 58 -6.81 12.18 4.24
CA SER A 58 -7.73 13.27 4.50
C SER A 58 -8.41 13.81 3.23
N TYR A 59 -7.91 13.46 2.04
CA TYR A 59 -8.49 13.95 0.78
C TYR A 59 -9.75 13.15 0.42
N PRO A 60 -10.95 13.79 0.31
CA PRO A 60 -12.19 13.06 0.15
C PRO A 60 -12.32 12.29 -1.17
N GLY A 61 -11.65 12.71 -2.23
CA GLY A 61 -11.73 12.07 -3.55
C GLY A 61 -10.65 11.01 -3.80
N LEU A 62 -9.85 10.67 -2.78
CA LEU A 62 -8.77 9.71 -2.94
C LEU A 62 -9.29 8.29 -3.00
N SER A 63 -8.87 7.52 -4.01
CA SER A 63 -9.20 6.10 -4.14
C SER A 63 -8.09 5.34 -4.86
N CYS A 64 -8.09 4.03 -4.68
CA CYS A 64 -7.16 3.13 -5.34
C CYS A 64 -7.92 1.92 -5.87
N SER A 65 -7.68 1.55 -7.12
CA SER A 65 -8.19 0.32 -7.70
C SER A 65 -7.04 -0.53 -8.22
N VAL A 66 -7.14 -1.85 -8.03
CA VAL A 66 -6.17 -2.80 -8.55
C VAL A 66 -6.71 -3.38 -9.85
N ALA A 67 -6.03 -3.10 -10.95
CA ALA A 67 -6.44 -3.59 -12.27
C ALA A 67 -6.00 -5.02 -12.50
N THR A 68 -4.77 -5.34 -12.09
CA THR A 68 -4.22 -6.70 -12.18
C THR A 68 -3.15 -6.88 -11.11
N HIS A 69 -2.85 -8.13 -10.79
CA HIS A 69 -1.80 -8.45 -9.84
C HIS A 69 -1.11 -9.76 -10.22
N ALA A 70 0.09 -9.96 -9.68
CA ALA A 70 0.85 -11.18 -9.80
C ALA A 70 1.45 -11.55 -8.44
N LEU A 71 1.53 -12.84 -8.16
CA LEU A 71 2.05 -13.37 -6.91
C LEU A 71 3.35 -14.14 -7.20
N PHE A 72 4.38 -13.90 -6.39
CA PHE A 72 5.67 -14.56 -6.53
C PHE A 72 6.11 -15.12 -5.18
N GLY A 73 6.44 -16.42 -5.17
CA GLY A 73 6.73 -17.11 -3.92
C GLY A 73 5.52 -17.07 -3.01
N GLU A 74 5.75 -16.99 -1.73
CA GLU A 74 4.68 -16.92 -0.72
C GLU A 74 4.56 -15.53 -0.09
N ARG A 75 5.30 -14.55 -0.59
CA ARG A 75 5.44 -13.25 0.08
C ARG A 75 5.33 -12.03 -0.82
N TRP A 76 5.55 -12.16 -2.13
CA TRP A 76 5.58 -11.02 -3.03
C TRP A 76 4.24 -10.84 -3.74
N VAL A 77 3.73 -9.62 -3.70
CA VAL A 77 2.55 -9.20 -4.46
C VAL A 77 2.96 -8.01 -5.31
N VAL A 78 2.75 -8.11 -6.62
CA VAL A 78 2.97 -6.99 -7.54
C VAL A 78 1.61 -6.61 -8.11
N ALA A 79 1.24 -5.35 -7.99
CA ALA A 79 -0.09 -4.86 -8.40
C ALA A 79 0.03 -3.68 -9.35
N GLN A 80 -0.78 -3.71 -10.41
CA GLN A 80 -1.03 -2.54 -11.23
C GLN A 80 -2.19 -1.79 -10.59
N GLU A 81 -1.94 -0.57 -10.14
CA GLU A 81 -2.93 0.22 -9.41
C GLU A 81 -3.22 1.53 -10.11
N TYR A 82 -4.46 1.97 -10.02
CA TYR A 82 -4.86 3.32 -10.41
C TYR A 82 -5.24 4.09 -9.17
N VAL A 83 -4.47 5.12 -8.84
CA VAL A 83 -4.75 6.00 -7.72
C VAL A 83 -5.41 7.25 -8.25
N VAL A 84 -6.60 7.54 -7.77
CA VAL A 84 -7.36 8.73 -8.17
C VAL A 84 -7.27 9.77 -7.07
N ARG A 85 -6.84 10.98 -7.44
CA ARG A 85 -6.72 12.11 -6.55
C ARG A 85 -7.15 13.37 -7.33
N ASP A 86 -8.10 14.11 -6.77
CA ASP A 86 -8.63 15.33 -7.40
C ASP A 86 -9.11 15.08 -8.84
N GLY A 87 -9.73 13.91 -9.07
CA GLY A 87 -10.25 13.53 -10.39
C GLY A 87 -9.19 13.07 -11.38
N VAL A 88 -7.91 13.01 -10.98
CA VAL A 88 -6.80 12.57 -11.84
C VAL A 88 -6.37 11.17 -11.44
N ALA A 89 -6.42 10.25 -12.40
CA ALA A 89 -5.96 8.87 -12.20
C ALA A 89 -4.48 8.76 -12.56
N THR A 90 -3.70 8.18 -11.65
CA THR A 90 -2.29 7.87 -11.87
C THR A 90 -2.10 6.37 -11.84
N GLU A 91 -1.53 5.82 -12.89
CA GLU A 91 -1.17 4.41 -12.93
C GLU A 91 0.15 4.19 -12.20
N THR A 92 0.16 3.23 -11.26
CA THR A 92 1.36 2.87 -10.51
C THR A 92 1.55 1.36 -10.52
N ILE A 93 2.82 0.97 -10.42
CA ILE A 93 3.19 -0.42 -10.17
C ILE A 93 3.63 -0.49 -8.72
N ALA A 94 2.89 -1.25 -7.92
CA ALA A 94 3.15 -1.41 -6.50
C ALA A 94 3.71 -2.81 -6.22
N THR A 95 4.80 -2.88 -5.50
CA THR A 95 5.43 -4.14 -5.09
C THR A 95 5.40 -4.24 -3.59
N PHE A 96 4.88 -5.34 -3.07
CA PHE A 96 4.75 -5.57 -1.63
C PHE A 96 5.50 -6.83 -1.23
N ASP A 97 6.31 -6.73 -0.18
CA ASP A 97 6.92 -7.87 0.51
C ASP A 97 6.14 -8.10 1.80
N VAL A 98 5.40 -9.20 1.86
CA VAL A 98 4.54 -9.54 3.00
C VAL A 98 5.17 -10.72 3.75
N ARG A 99 5.38 -10.56 5.05
CA ARG A 99 5.91 -11.63 5.91
C ARG A 99 5.14 -11.63 7.22
N ASP A 100 4.82 -12.83 7.69
CA ASP A 100 4.12 -13.01 8.98
C ASP A 100 2.83 -12.19 9.08
N GLY A 101 2.11 -12.07 7.96
CA GLY A 101 0.84 -11.35 7.90
C GLY A 101 0.94 -9.84 7.87
N LEU A 102 2.14 -9.27 7.69
CA LEU A 102 2.36 -7.82 7.67
C LEU A 102 3.21 -7.42 6.46
N ILE A 103 2.97 -6.24 5.93
CA ILE A 103 3.77 -5.67 4.84
C ILE A 103 5.09 -5.17 5.44
N ARG A 104 6.20 -5.72 4.98
CA ARG A 104 7.54 -5.32 5.39
C ARG A 104 8.11 -4.23 4.50
N ARG A 105 7.82 -4.31 3.22
CA ARG A 105 8.27 -3.32 2.24
C ARG A 105 7.16 -3.09 1.23
N ALA A 106 7.02 -1.84 0.82
CA ALA A 106 6.18 -1.45 -0.29
C ALA A 106 6.97 -0.47 -1.16
N SER A 107 6.89 -0.66 -2.47
CA SER A 107 7.54 0.22 -3.43
C SER A 107 6.54 0.57 -4.52
N MET A 108 6.40 1.86 -4.80
CA MET A 108 5.49 2.36 -5.82
C MET A 108 6.30 3.08 -6.90
N VAL A 109 5.99 2.76 -8.15
CA VAL A 109 6.59 3.41 -9.31
C VAL A 109 5.46 3.85 -10.24
N LYS A 110 5.51 5.09 -10.69
CA LYS A 110 4.56 5.56 -11.73
C LYS A 110 4.87 4.85 -13.05
N ALA A 111 3.85 4.32 -13.64
CA ALA A 111 3.99 3.62 -14.91
C ALA A 111 4.26 4.60 -16.08
#